data_29d1ad3361e7b19b926ca6014e09e4ed
#
_entry.id   29d1ad3361e7b19b926ca6014e09e4ed
#
_cell.length_a   1.000
_cell.length_b   1.000
_cell.length_c   1.000
_cell.angle_alpha   90.00
_cell.angle_beta   90.00
_cell.angle_gamma   90.00
#
_symmetry.space_group_name_H-M   'P 1'
#
loop_
_entity.id
_entity.type
_entity.pdbx_description
1 polymer ?
#
loop_
_entity_poly.entity_id
_entity_poly.type
_entity_poly.pdbx_seq_one_letter_code
_entity_poly.pdbx_strand_id
1 'polypeptide(L)'
;MNIQQVGALDSFFELGGHSLLATQVLSRLRTVMRVELSLQEMFDLGTVEALAGRIDALVALRPGEVLEPVRASRERPSSLVPCERQAELSFAQQRLWFLDQYAPGSPLYNLPAAIRLEGTLDVAALERAFTELVCRHQSLRTVFPARDGRPLQVVAHAGSAPMALEVEDLRYLLTSEREALGLRAVREEARKPFDLARGPLLRARLLRLQEREHLVVVTMHHIVSDAWSIAVLIREMVALYEAFSVGRGSPLPELPIQYVDHAVRQRDRLRGDALELQVEWWRKQLEGAPPSLELPTDHPRGEDASNPGAVIKVALPVGLVRMVRGFCRQEGATLFMGLLAGLQALLARYSGQDDICVGAPVAGRTSPDTEGLIGFFVNTLVLRTKLDGAPTFRELLKRVRATTLGAYSHQDVPFEKLVEVLQPERQPKRTPFFEVALVLVNTPMAALESPGLRFRPLDVDSGTSKFDFTLTLTESPSGLTGTLEYRTDLYESASAERLVAHLERLLERAVLAPDVRLSELSLLTESDRRLALESWNPAPSESHVEVCAHELVEAQARRTPEAEAVVWGGESLTYGELERRANQLAWHLGALGVGAGERVGLCMERSLEQLVGLLGILKAGAAYVPLDARYPA
;
A
#
# COMPACT_ATOMS: atom_id res chain seq x y z
N MET A 1 11.65 -6.07 22.27
CA MET A 1 12.35 -4.88 22.78
C MET A 1 13.64 -5.36 23.48
N ASN A 2 14.80 -4.86 23.06
CA ASN A 2 16.08 -5.20 23.73
C ASN A 2 16.32 -4.25 24.91
N ILE A 3 15.46 -4.31 25.91
CA ILE A 3 15.52 -3.45 27.10
C ILE A 3 15.88 -4.34 28.27
N GLN A 4 16.98 -4.01 28.96
CA GLN A 4 17.46 -4.82 30.09
C GLN A 4 16.62 -4.63 31.36
N GLN A 5 15.94 -3.51 31.51
CA GLN A 5 15.13 -3.20 32.68
C GLN A 5 13.96 -2.30 32.28
N VAL A 6 12.73 -2.66 32.70
CA VAL A 6 11.50 -1.89 32.47
C VAL A 6 10.97 -1.44 33.84
N GLY A 7 10.75 -0.13 34.00
CA GLY A 7 10.15 0.43 35.21
C GLY A 7 8.62 0.21 35.24
N ALA A 8 8.04 0.17 36.43
CA ALA A 8 6.59 -0.03 36.61
C ALA A 8 5.74 1.07 35.97
N LEU A 9 6.26 2.30 35.93
CA LEU A 9 5.59 3.49 35.37
C LEU A 9 5.98 3.78 33.93
N ASP A 10 6.90 3.00 33.35
CA ASP A 10 7.32 3.19 31.97
C ASP A 10 6.16 2.86 31.02
N SER A 11 5.92 3.74 30.06
CA SER A 11 4.92 3.49 29.03
C SER A 11 5.42 2.45 28.04
N PHE A 12 4.66 1.40 27.81
CA PHE A 12 4.92 0.36 26.82
C PHE A 12 5.25 0.95 25.45
N PHE A 13 4.51 2.00 25.04
CA PHE A 13 4.69 2.63 23.73
C PHE A 13 5.91 3.56 23.68
N GLU A 14 6.27 4.18 24.79
CA GLU A 14 7.50 5.00 24.90
C GLU A 14 8.77 4.18 24.81
N LEU A 15 8.72 2.96 25.32
CA LEU A 15 9.80 1.99 25.23
C LEU A 15 9.91 1.33 23.83
N GLY A 16 9.16 1.79 22.83
CA GLY A 16 9.16 1.24 21.48
C GLY A 16 8.18 0.08 21.26
N GLY A 17 7.22 -0.09 22.17
CA GLY A 17 6.12 -1.02 21.99
C GLY A 17 5.21 -0.59 20.83
N HIS A 18 4.75 -1.55 20.05
CA HIS A 18 3.82 -1.36 18.93
C HIS A 18 2.72 -2.43 18.98
N SER A 19 1.71 -2.29 18.13
CA SER A 19 0.50 -3.14 18.16
C SER A 19 0.79 -4.64 18.12
N LEU A 20 1.78 -5.07 17.33
CA LEU A 20 2.17 -6.48 17.26
C LEU A 20 2.76 -6.96 18.58
N LEU A 21 3.67 -6.19 19.19
CA LEU A 21 4.21 -6.52 20.52
C LEU A 21 3.13 -6.49 21.61
N ALA A 22 2.17 -5.55 21.53
CA ALA A 22 1.02 -5.51 22.43
C ALA A 22 0.19 -6.80 22.32
N THR A 23 -0.11 -7.26 21.11
CA THR A 23 -0.82 -8.52 20.87
C THR A 23 -0.04 -9.72 21.43
N GLN A 24 1.28 -9.77 21.27
CA GLN A 24 2.14 -10.80 21.83
C GLN A 24 2.15 -10.79 23.36
N VAL A 25 2.22 -9.60 23.99
CA VAL A 25 2.12 -9.47 25.45
C VAL A 25 0.78 -9.96 25.95
N LEU A 26 -0.33 -9.58 25.32
CA LEU A 26 -1.67 -10.03 25.68
C LEU A 26 -1.82 -11.55 25.56
N SER A 27 -1.28 -12.14 24.49
CA SER A 27 -1.27 -13.59 24.29
C SER A 27 -0.49 -14.32 25.41
N ARG A 28 0.66 -13.80 25.82
CA ARG A 28 1.45 -14.34 26.94
C ARG A 28 0.73 -14.19 28.27
N LEU A 29 0.10 -13.03 28.53
CA LEU A 29 -0.70 -12.81 29.74
C LEU A 29 -1.89 -13.79 29.81
N ARG A 30 -2.58 -14.02 28.69
CA ARG A 30 -3.65 -15.02 28.59
C ARG A 30 -3.14 -16.43 28.92
N THR A 31 -1.98 -16.81 28.38
CA THR A 31 -1.39 -18.14 28.57
C THR A 31 -0.86 -18.33 29.99
N VAL A 32 -0.14 -17.36 30.56
CA VAL A 32 0.55 -17.46 31.85
C VAL A 32 -0.38 -17.17 33.02
N MET A 33 -1.17 -16.09 32.91
CA MET A 33 -2.02 -15.57 33.99
C MET A 33 -3.50 -15.93 33.83
N ARG A 34 -3.87 -16.56 32.69
CA ARG A 34 -5.25 -16.93 32.34
C ARG A 34 -6.23 -15.74 32.38
N VAL A 35 -5.74 -14.54 32.15
CA VAL A 35 -6.53 -13.30 32.16
C VAL A 35 -6.72 -12.81 30.72
N GLU A 36 -7.94 -12.44 30.39
CA GLU A 36 -8.25 -11.83 29.10
C GLU A 36 -8.29 -10.31 29.25
N LEU A 37 -7.34 -9.63 28.62
CA LEU A 37 -7.30 -8.20 28.44
C LEU A 37 -7.52 -7.87 26.95
N SER A 38 -8.30 -6.85 26.69
CA SER A 38 -8.47 -6.36 25.33
C SER A 38 -7.25 -5.55 24.89
N LEU A 39 -7.06 -5.46 23.57
CA LEU A 39 -6.01 -4.62 23.02
C LEU A 39 -6.26 -3.13 23.37
N GLN A 40 -7.52 -2.71 23.45
CA GLN A 40 -7.89 -1.37 23.86
C GLN A 40 -7.44 -1.07 25.29
N GLU A 41 -7.68 -1.99 26.25
CA GLU A 41 -7.19 -1.85 27.63
C GLU A 41 -5.67 -1.75 27.68
N MET A 42 -4.94 -2.52 26.85
CA MET A 42 -3.49 -2.43 26.74
C MET A 42 -3.03 -1.03 26.27
N PHE A 43 -3.78 -0.40 25.34
CA PHE A 43 -3.49 0.95 24.86
C PHE A 43 -3.85 2.04 25.88
N ASP A 44 -4.97 1.88 26.58
CA ASP A 44 -5.46 2.88 27.52
C ASP A 44 -4.68 2.88 28.85
N LEU A 45 -4.25 1.72 29.31
CA LEU A 45 -3.47 1.55 30.54
C LEU A 45 -1.97 1.81 30.34
N GLY A 46 -1.39 1.37 29.24
CA GLY A 46 -0.07 1.72 28.73
C GLY A 46 1.17 1.43 29.59
N THR A 47 1.05 1.24 30.92
CA THR A 47 2.16 1.00 31.86
C THR A 47 2.07 -0.37 32.54
N VAL A 48 3.18 -0.86 33.04
CA VAL A 48 3.23 -2.15 33.76
C VAL A 48 2.37 -2.08 35.02
N GLU A 49 2.43 -0.98 35.78
CA GLU A 49 1.65 -0.79 37.01
C GLU A 49 0.15 -0.80 36.75
N ALA A 50 -0.32 -0.02 35.75
CA ALA A 50 -1.73 0.06 35.41
C ALA A 50 -2.28 -1.28 34.90
N LEU A 51 -1.48 -2.00 34.08
CA LEU A 51 -1.84 -3.35 33.61
C LEU A 51 -1.86 -4.37 34.76
N ALA A 52 -0.90 -4.32 35.69
CA ALA A 52 -0.87 -5.20 36.85
C ALA A 52 -2.11 -4.97 37.73
N GLY A 53 -2.46 -3.72 38.04
CA GLY A 53 -3.67 -3.39 38.80
C GLY A 53 -4.96 -3.90 38.14
N ARG A 54 -5.03 -3.85 36.81
CA ARG A 54 -6.17 -4.40 36.05
C ARG A 54 -6.21 -5.92 36.09
N ILE A 55 -5.05 -6.58 35.98
CA ILE A 55 -4.91 -8.03 36.09
C ILE A 55 -5.34 -8.49 37.49
N ASP A 56 -4.87 -7.82 38.55
CA ASP A 56 -5.24 -8.13 39.92
C ASP A 56 -6.76 -8.01 40.15
N ALA A 57 -7.38 -6.98 39.58
CA ALA A 57 -8.84 -6.81 39.63
C ALA A 57 -9.58 -7.97 38.93
N LEU A 58 -9.09 -8.41 37.78
CA LEU A 58 -9.68 -9.53 37.02
C LEU A 58 -9.48 -10.88 37.75
N VAL A 59 -8.34 -11.07 38.38
CA VAL A 59 -8.05 -12.26 39.20
C VAL A 59 -8.93 -12.27 40.46
N ALA A 60 -9.10 -11.15 41.12
CA ALA A 60 -9.96 -11.01 42.31
C ALA A 60 -11.45 -11.31 42.04
N LEU A 61 -11.92 -11.12 40.81
CA LEU A 61 -13.27 -11.48 40.38
C LEU A 61 -13.50 -13.00 40.19
N ARG A 62 -12.45 -13.82 40.34
CA ARG A 62 -12.51 -15.32 40.26
C ARG A 62 -12.20 -15.96 41.60
N PRO A 63 -13.12 -15.99 42.59
CA PRO A 63 -12.88 -16.61 43.86
C PRO A 63 -12.85 -18.15 43.68
N GLY A 64 -11.68 -18.78 43.88
CA GLY A 64 -11.56 -20.21 44.07
C GLY A 64 -10.63 -21.03 43.18
N GLU A 65 -9.98 -20.43 42.18
CA GLU A 65 -8.95 -21.15 41.40
C GLU A 65 -7.54 -20.81 41.91
N VAL A 66 -6.92 -21.76 42.57
CA VAL A 66 -5.49 -21.71 42.90
C VAL A 66 -4.70 -21.78 41.60
N LEU A 67 -3.92 -20.74 41.32
CA LEU A 67 -3.03 -20.65 40.15
C LEU A 67 -1.91 -21.70 40.28
N GLU A 68 -2.13 -22.91 39.84
CA GLU A 68 -1.01 -23.82 39.57
C GLU A 68 -0.33 -23.37 38.27
N PRO A 69 1.02 -23.29 38.25
CA PRO A 69 1.74 -22.99 37.01
C PRO A 69 1.44 -24.08 35.99
N VAL A 70 0.87 -23.69 34.85
CA VAL A 70 0.61 -24.60 33.74
C VAL A 70 1.95 -25.14 33.26
N ARG A 71 2.34 -26.28 33.75
CA ARG A 71 3.27 -27.18 33.06
C ARG A 71 2.58 -27.50 31.74
N ALA A 72 3.17 -27.08 30.64
CA ALA A 72 2.74 -27.49 29.32
C ALA A 72 2.57 -29.00 29.33
N SER A 73 1.34 -29.48 29.40
CA SER A 73 1.04 -30.91 29.31
C SER A 73 1.38 -31.32 27.89
N ARG A 74 2.57 -31.89 27.78
CA ARG A 74 3.02 -32.63 26.61
C ARG A 74 2.27 -33.95 26.55
N GLU A 75 1.00 -33.94 26.26
CA GLU A 75 0.36 -35.12 25.70
C GLU A 75 0.60 -35.07 24.18
N ARG A 76 1.72 -35.67 23.78
CA ARG A 76 1.91 -36.14 22.43
C ARG A 76 0.95 -37.30 22.21
N PRO A 77 0.11 -37.29 21.17
CA PRO A 77 -0.45 -38.54 20.69
C PRO A 77 0.72 -39.39 20.20
N SER A 78 1.08 -40.41 20.94
CA SER A 78 2.05 -41.40 20.51
C SER A 78 1.38 -42.33 19.52
N SER A 79 1.61 -42.07 18.23
CA SER A 79 1.75 -43.11 17.22
C SER A 79 2.25 -42.45 15.95
N LEU A 80 3.54 -42.44 15.78
CA LEU A 80 4.22 -42.13 14.57
C LEU A 80 4.01 -43.26 13.55
N VAL A 81 3.02 -43.10 12.70
CA VAL A 81 3.08 -43.73 11.39
C VAL A 81 3.55 -42.61 10.44
N PRO A 82 4.62 -42.81 9.68
CA PRO A 82 5.11 -41.80 8.71
C PRO A 82 4.20 -41.82 7.48
N CYS A 83 3.01 -41.28 7.63
CA CYS A 83 2.02 -41.18 6.57
C CYS A 83 1.88 -39.73 6.15
N GLU A 84 1.58 -39.52 4.84
CA GLU A 84 1.10 -38.22 4.34
C GLU A 84 0.03 -37.66 5.28
N ARG A 85 0.31 -36.52 5.85
CA ARG A 85 -0.68 -35.79 6.65
C ARG A 85 -1.56 -35.00 5.71
N GLN A 86 -2.88 -35.11 5.84
CA GLN A 86 -3.87 -34.39 5.05
C GLN A 86 -4.75 -33.57 5.99
N ALA A 87 -5.08 -32.34 5.56
CA ALA A 87 -5.98 -31.46 6.29
C ALA A 87 -6.69 -30.49 5.34
N GLU A 88 -7.75 -29.85 5.83
CA GLU A 88 -8.36 -28.70 5.16
C GLU A 88 -7.38 -27.52 5.14
N LEU A 89 -7.48 -26.70 4.11
CA LEU A 89 -6.72 -25.46 4.00
C LEU A 89 -7.15 -24.46 5.08
N SER A 90 -6.25 -23.57 5.53
CA SER A 90 -6.67 -22.36 6.22
C SER A 90 -7.55 -21.50 5.28
N PHE A 91 -8.32 -20.56 5.82
CA PHE A 91 -9.14 -19.67 4.98
C PHE A 91 -8.27 -18.88 3.99
N ALA A 92 -7.14 -18.36 4.45
CA ALA A 92 -6.21 -17.62 3.60
C ALA A 92 -5.60 -18.49 2.48
N GLN A 93 -5.23 -19.73 2.77
CA GLN A 93 -4.77 -20.68 1.75
C GLN A 93 -5.86 -21.03 0.75
N GLN A 94 -7.11 -21.20 1.20
CA GLN A 94 -8.23 -21.51 0.32
C GLN A 94 -8.45 -20.41 -0.73
N ARG A 95 -8.30 -19.14 -0.35
CA ARG A 95 -8.36 -18.01 -1.28
C ARG A 95 -7.24 -18.07 -2.31
N LEU A 96 -5.97 -18.21 -1.86
CA LEU A 96 -4.84 -18.24 -2.80
C LEU A 96 -4.94 -19.42 -3.76
N TRP A 97 -5.41 -20.57 -3.29
CA TRP A 97 -5.70 -21.71 -4.14
C TRP A 97 -6.76 -21.37 -5.19
N PHE A 98 -7.85 -20.72 -4.79
CA PHE A 98 -8.91 -20.31 -5.71
C PHE A 98 -8.40 -19.30 -6.75
N LEU A 99 -7.59 -18.33 -6.34
CA LEU A 99 -6.99 -17.33 -7.24
C LEU A 99 -6.02 -17.95 -8.23
N ASP A 100 -5.26 -18.96 -7.83
CA ASP A 100 -4.40 -19.75 -8.71
C ASP A 100 -5.22 -20.52 -9.76
N GLN A 101 -6.38 -21.10 -9.36
CA GLN A 101 -7.29 -21.75 -10.32
C GLN A 101 -7.94 -20.75 -11.28
N TYR A 102 -8.20 -19.51 -10.83
CA TYR A 102 -8.79 -18.46 -11.66
C TYR A 102 -7.79 -17.88 -12.67
N ALA A 103 -6.52 -17.74 -12.29
CA ALA A 103 -5.43 -17.24 -13.13
C ALA A 103 -4.20 -18.19 -13.05
N PRO A 104 -4.26 -19.37 -13.68
CA PRO A 104 -3.19 -20.36 -13.57
C PRO A 104 -1.85 -19.83 -14.06
N GLY A 105 -0.78 -20.13 -13.30
CA GLY A 105 0.56 -19.71 -13.64
C GLY A 105 0.87 -18.23 -13.41
N SER A 106 0.02 -17.49 -12.70
CA SER A 106 0.27 -16.10 -12.32
C SER A 106 1.42 -16.03 -11.30
N PRO A 107 2.44 -15.19 -11.50
CA PRO A 107 3.52 -14.98 -10.52
C PRO A 107 3.14 -14.01 -9.39
N LEU A 108 1.93 -13.47 -9.37
CA LEU A 108 1.47 -12.41 -8.46
C LEU A 108 1.64 -12.76 -6.97
N TYR A 109 1.58 -14.05 -6.66
CA TYR A 109 1.74 -14.58 -5.30
C TYR A 109 3.09 -15.24 -5.06
N ASN A 110 4.08 -15.00 -5.91
CA ASN A 110 5.46 -15.36 -5.63
C ASN A 110 6.05 -14.37 -4.62
N LEU A 111 6.80 -14.89 -3.66
CA LEU A 111 7.56 -14.14 -2.66
C LEU A 111 9.05 -14.36 -2.91
N PRO A 112 9.69 -13.53 -3.73
CA PRO A 112 11.13 -13.60 -3.91
C PRO A 112 11.85 -12.93 -2.74
N ALA A 113 12.98 -13.52 -2.35
CA ALA A 113 13.97 -12.94 -1.45
C ALA A 113 15.36 -13.15 -2.04
N ALA A 114 16.17 -12.11 -2.01
CA ALA A 114 17.56 -12.20 -2.45
C ALA A 114 18.49 -11.81 -1.30
N ILE A 115 19.56 -12.56 -1.12
CA ILE A 115 20.52 -12.37 -0.04
C ILE A 115 21.92 -12.38 -0.63
N ARG A 116 22.65 -11.28 -0.51
CA ARG A 116 24.06 -11.19 -0.85
C ARG A 116 24.88 -11.82 0.27
N LEU A 117 25.76 -12.75 -0.08
CA LEU A 117 26.69 -13.41 0.82
C LEU A 117 28.10 -12.88 0.55
N GLU A 118 28.71 -12.27 1.53
CA GLU A 118 30.07 -11.71 1.46
C GLU A 118 30.98 -12.48 2.39
N GLY A 119 31.94 -13.23 1.83
CA GLY A 119 32.88 -14.06 2.58
C GLY A 119 33.11 -15.43 1.96
N THR A 120 33.75 -16.32 2.70
CA THR A 120 34.01 -17.70 2.25
C THR A 120 32.78 -18.57 2.48
N LEU A 121 32.20 -19.08 1.41
CA LEU A 121 30.96 -19.88 1.47
C LEU A 121 31.26 -21.37 1.38
N ASP A 122 30.76 -22.14 2.32
CA ASP A 122 30.61 -23.60 2.23
C ASP A 122 29.24 -23.93 1.61
N VAL A 123 29.25 -24.26 0.33
CA VAL A 123 28.03 -24.56 -0.44
C VAL A 123 27.32 -25.81 0.10
N ALA A 124 28.06 -26.82 0.55
CA ALA A 124 27.49 -28.05 1.09
C ALA A 124 26.77 -27.80 2.44
N ALA A 125 27.35 -26.96 3.30
CA ALA A 125 26.71 -26.54 4.55
C ALA A 125 25.42 -25.73 4.27
N LEU A 126 25.42 -24.87 3.25
CA LEU A 126 24.23 -24.10 2.85
C LEU A 126 23.12 -25.01 2.30
N GLU A 127 23.46 -25.98 1.45
CA GLU A 127 22.50 -26.96 0.90
C GLU A 127 21.89 -27.82 2.01
N ARG A 128 22.70 -28.26 2.96
CA ARG A 128 22.23 -28.96 4.17
C ARG A 128 21.30 -28.11 5.00
N ALA A 129 21.58 -26.80 5.16
CA ALA A 129 20.73 -25.88 5.89
C ALA A 129 19.34 -25.75 5.22
N PHE A 130 19.27 -25.61 3.91
CA PHE A 130 17.99 -25.62 3.19
C PHE A 130 17.25 -26.94 3.33
N THR A 131 17.94 -28.06 3.21
CA THR A 131 17.34 -29.40 3.38
C THR A 131 16.73 -29.55 4.78
N GLU A 132 17.45 -29.12 5.82
CA GLU A 132 16.95 -29.14 7.21
C GLU A 132 15.73 -28.24 7.39
N LEU A 133 15.71 -27.03 6.82
CA LEU A 133 14.56 -26.13 6.82
C LEU A 133 13.32 -26.79 6.21
N VAL A 134 13.46 -27.47 5.07
CA VAL A 134 12.35 -28.18 4.40
C VAL A 134 11.88 -29.37 5.26
N CYS A 135 12.79 -30.09 5.90
CA CYS A 135 12.45 -31.18 6.82
C CYS A 135 11.70 -30.66 8.06
N ARG A 136 12.14 -29.54 8.62
CA ARG A 136 11.63 -28.93 9.84
C ARG A 136 10.23 -28.35 9.68
N HIS A 137 10.00 -27.57 8.58
CA HIS A 137 8.75 -26.86 8.33
C HIS A 137 7.87 -27.63 7.35
N GLN A 138 6.79 -28.25 7.85
CA GLN A 138 5.87 -29.02 7.00
C GLN A 138 5.27 -28.20 5.87
N SER A 139 5.05 -26.90 6.05
CA SER A 139 4.54 -25.98 5.01
C SER A 139 5.39 -25.98 3.74
N LEU A 140 6.73 -26.07 3.87
CA LEU A 140 7.66 -26.05 2.72
C LEU A 140 7.63 -27.34 1.89
N ARG A 141 7.05 -28.41 2.39
CA ARG A 141 6.84 -29.69 1.70
C ARG A 141 5.36 -30.06 1.59
N THR A 142 4.48 -29.04 1.64
CA THR A 142 3.04 -29.18 1.45
C THR A 142 2.67 -28.82 0.01
N VAL A 143 1.76 -29.61 -0.57
CA VAL A 143 1.12 -29.36 -1.86
C VAL A 143 -0.40 -29.29 -1.70
N PHE A 144 -1.09 -28.74 -2.69
CA PHE A 144 -2.51 -28.42 -2.60
C PHE A 144 -3.32 -29.03 -3.76
N PRO A 145 -3.37 -30.35 -3.91
CA PRO A 145 -4.21 -31.00 -4.91
C PRO A 145 -5.70 -30.83 -4.59
N ALA A 146 -6.54 -30.88 -5.61
CA ALA A 146 -7.99 -30.98 -5.45
C ALA A 146 -8.43 -32.44 -5.48
N ARG A 147 -9.32 -32.84 -4.57
CA ARG A 147 -10.08 -34.09 -4.62
C ARG A 147 -11.57 -33.75 -4.66
N ASP A 148 -12.27 -34.25 -5.65
CA ASP A 148 -13.71 -33.97 -5.86
C ASP A 148 -14.01 -32.44 -5.87
N GLY A 149 -13.14 -31.66 -6.50
CA GLY A 149 -13.23 -30.19 -6.57
C GLY A 149 -12.89 -29.44 -5.27
N ARG A 150 -12.49 -30.12 -4.20
CA ARG A 150 -12.11 -29.51 -2.93
C ARG A 150 -10.58 -29.56 -2.74
N PRO A 151 -9.93 -28.44 -2.42
CA PRO A 151 -8.50 -28.44 -2.14
C PRO A 151 -8.19 -29.04 -0.78
N LEU A 152 -7.06 -29.72 -0.70
CA LEU A 152 -6.52 -30.32 0.52
C LEU A 152 -5.05 -29.96 0.68
N GLN A 153 -4.62 -29.73 1.94
CA GLN A 153 -3.18 -29.72 2.28
C GLN A 153 -2.69 -31.16 2.34
N VAL A 154 -1.70 -31.48 1.54
CA VAL A 154 -1.03 -32.79 1.56
C VAL A 154 0.44 -32.57 1.89
N VAL A 155 0.85 -33.01 3.08
CA VAL A 155 2.22 -32.87 3.58
C VAL A 155 3.03 -34.11 3.16
N ALA A 156 4.06 -33.91 2.35
CA ALA A 156 4.98 -34.96 1.95
C ALA A 156 5.89 -35.41 3.11
N HIS A 157 6.42 -36.63 3.03
CA HIS A 157 7.36 -37.15 4.02
C HIS A 157 8.63 -36.30 4.13
N ALA A 158 9.16 -36.14 5.34
CA ALA A 158 10.48 -35.57 5.56
C ALA A 158 11.54 -36.44 4.81
N GLY A 159 12.36 -35.80 4.01
CA GLY A 159 13.40 -36.49 3.21
C GLY A 159 12.94 -37.07 1.87
N SER A 160 11.65 -36.99 1.50
CA SER A 160 11.17 -37.44 0.18
C SER A 160 11.65 -36.57 -1.00
N ALA A 161 12.06 -35.33 -0.73
CA ALA A 161 12.62 -34.41 -1.70
C ALA A 161 13.75 -33.60 -1.04
N PRO A 162 15.02 -34.04 -1.17
CA PRO A 162 16.15 -33.20 -0.79
C PRO A 162 16.10 -31.93 -1.64
N MET A 163 16.31 -30.78 -1.01
CA MET A 163 16.35 -29.52 -1.74
C MET A 163 17.69 -29.39 -2.46
N ALA A 164 17.69 -29.52 -3.77
CA ALA A 164 18.87 -29.24 -4.57
C ALA A 164 19.04 -27.71 -4.71
N LEU A 165 20.21 -27.21 -4.32
CA LEU A 165 20.60 -25.83 -4.55
C LEU A 165 21.19 -25.69 -5.95
N GLU A 166 20.46 -25.06 -6.86
CA GLU A 166 20.94 -24.79 -8.21
C GLU A 166 22.09 -23.77 -8.16
N VAL A 167 23.29 -24.16 -8.53
CA VAL A 167 24.48 -23.30 -8.47
C VAL A 167 24.87 -22.88 -9.89
N GLU A 168 24.91 -21.54 -10.11
CA GLU A 168 25.34 -20.93 -11.37
C GLU A 168 26.59 -20.10 -11.14
N ASP A 169 27.63 -20.32 -11.95
CA ASP A 169 28.91 -19.64 -11.85
C ASP A 169 29.01 -18.51 -12.87
N LEU A 170 28.96 -17.27 -12.40
CA LEU A 170 29.05 -16.06 -13.22
C LEU A 170 30.45 -15.42 -13.20
N ARG A 171 31.43 -16.03 -12.54
CA ARG A 171 32.77 -15.45 -12.33
C ARG A 171 33.55 -15.21 -13.61
N TYR A 172 33.18 -15.92 -14.71
CA TYR A 172 33.81 -15.76 -16.01
C TYR A 172 33.42 -14.48 -16.76
N LEU A 173 32.39 -13.75 -16.28
CA LEU A 173 31.89 -12.53 -16.88
C LEU A 173 32.59 -11.29 -16.33
N LEU A 174 32.45 -10.13 -17.01
CA LEU A 174 32.89 -8.83 -16.52
C LEU A 174 32.02 -8.40 -15.32
N THR A 175 32.58 -7.60 -14.41
CA THR A 175 31.91 -7.21 -13.16
C THR A 175 30.54 -6.54 -13.39
N SER A 176 30.44 -5.65 -14.38
CA SER A 176 29.17 -4.98 -14.74
C SER A 176 28.13 -5.94 -15.30
N GLU A 177 28.56 -6.95 -16.07
CA GLU A 177 27.67 -7.96 -16.64
C GLU A 177 27.16 -8.92 -15.57
N ARG A 178 28.01 -9.31 -14.61
CA ARG A 178 27.64 -10.17 -13.48
C ARG A 178 26.53 -9.58 -12.62
N GLU A 179 26.66 -8.31 -12.24
CA GLU A 179 25.62 -7.62 -11.46
C GLU A 179 24.30 -7.54 -12.21
N ALA A 180 24.35 -7.16 -13.49
CA ALA A 180 23.17 -7.07 -14.34
C ALA A 180 22.48 -8.43 -14.51
N LEU A 181 23.26 -9.50 -14.76
CA LEU A 181 22.75 -10.87 -14.88
C LEU A 181 22.23 -11.40 -13.54
N GLY A 182 22.91 -11.11 -12.42
CA GLY A 182 22.44 -11.46 -11.09
C GLY A 182 21.05 -10.88 -10.79
N LEU A 183 20.87 -9.58 -11.03
CA LEU A 183 19.58 -8.92 -10.86
C LEU A 183 18.51 -9.44 -11.83
N ARG A 184 18.91 -9.77 -13.07
CA ARG A 184 18.01 -10.37 -14.04
C ARG A 184 17.56 -11.77 -13.60
N ALA A 185 18.48 -12.62 -13.13
CA ALA A 185 18.16 -13.95 -12.62
C ALA A 185 17.19 -13.89 -11.43
N VAL A 186 17.35 -12.89 -10.54
CA VAL A 186 16.40 -12.64 -9.43
C VAL A 186 14.99 -12.33 -9.98
N ARG A 187 14.87 -11.46 -10.99
CA ARG A 187 13.56 -11.10 -11.58
C ARG A 187 12.94 -12.27 -12.34
N GLU A 188 13.74 -13.05 -13.06
CA GLU A 188 13.28 -14.24 -13.79
C GLU A 188 12.75 -15.29 -12.81
N GLU A 189 13.48 -15.56 -11.72
CA GLU A 189 13.06 -16.52 -10.70
C GLU A 189 11.78 -16.04 -9.96
N ALA A 190 11.67 -14.74 -9.69
CA ALA A 190 10.47 -14.14 -9.09
C ALA A 190 9.21 -14.34 -9.96
N ARG A 191 9.38 -14.36 -11.29
CA ARG A 191 8.28 -14.49 -12.26
C ARG A 191 7.95 -15.92 -12.67
N LYS A 192 8.80 -16.89 -12.33
CA LYS A 192 8.59 -18.29 -12.70
C LYS A 192 7.41 -18.88 -11.90
N PRO A 193 6.35 -19.39 -12.57
CA PRO A 193 5.16 -19.88 -11.89
C PRO A 193 5.43 -21.09 -11.01
N PHE A 194 4.54 -21.33 -10.04
CA PHE A 194 4.47 -22.53 -9.24
C PHE A 194 3.27 -23.40 -9.66
N ASP A 195 3.40 -24.72 -9.52
CA ASP A 195 2.27 -25.66 -9.58
C ASP A 195 1.89 -26.05 -8.15
N LEU A 196 0.76 -25.52 -7.66
CA LEU A 196 0.32 -25.77 -6.29
C LEU A 196 -0.01 -27.23 -6.01
N ALA A 197 -0.42 -27.99 -7.03
CA ALA A 197 -0.81 -29.39 -6.87
C ALA A 197 0.39 -30.33 -6.77
N ARG A 198 1.54 -29.96 -7.36
CA ARG A 198 2.73 -30.82 -7.46
C ARG A 198 3.91 -30.32 -6.65
N GLY A 199 4.07 -29.01 -6.51
CA GLY A 199 5.25 -28.40 -5.87
C GLY A 199 6.56 -28.65 -6.66
N PRO A 200 7.75 -28.44 -6.03
CA PRO A 200 7.94 -27.83 -4.72
C PRO A 200 7.52 -26.34 -4.71
N LEU A 201 7.06 -25.83 -3.57
CA LEU A 201 6.61 -24.43 -3.43
C LEU A 201 7.69 -23.51 -2.81
N LEU A 202 8.89 -24.00 -2.77
CA LEU A 202 10.14 -23.31 -2.44
C LEU A 202 11.17 -23.64 -3.50
N ARG A 203 11.84 -22.62 -4.05
CA ARG A 203 13.00 -22.76 -4.95
C ARG A 203 14.14 -21.92 -4.42
N ALA A 204 15.37 -22.38 -4.57
CA ALA A 204 16.55 -21.62 -4.25
C ALA A 204 17.62 -21.78 -5.33
N ARG A 205 18.30 -20.67 -5.65
CA ARG A 205 19.45 -20.63 -6.57
C ARG A 205 20.61 -19.90 -5.91
N LEU A 206 21.82 -20.33 -6.18
CA LEU A 206 23.06 -19.69 -5.75
C LEU A 206 23.82 -19.21 -6.99
N LEU A 207 24.00 -17.89 -7.11
CA LEU A 207 24.81 -17.29 -8.16
C LEU A 207 26.17 -16.93 -7.57
N ARG A 208 27.25 -17.44 -8.15
CA ARG A 208 28.62 -17.08 -7.76
C ARG A 208 29.08 -15.85 -8.55
N LEU A 209 29.14 -14.70 -7.89
CA LEU A 209 29.55 -13.45 -8.53
C LEU A 209 31.07 -13.29 -8.49
N GLN A 210 31.69 -13.66 -7.34
CA GLN A 210 33.15 -13.63 -7.11
C GLN A 210 33.55 -14.79 -6.19
N GLU A 211 34.85 -14.96 -5.93
CA GLU A 211 35.34 -15.99 -5.00
C GLU A 211 34.75 -15.87 -3.59
N ARG A 212 34.47 -14.64 -3.17
CA ARG A 212 33.95 -14.32 -1.83
C ARG A 212 32.64 -13.52 -1.88
N GLU A 213 31.94 -13.58 -3.00
CA GLU A 213 30.69 -12.86 -3.17
C GLU A 213 29.70 -13.71 -3.96
N HIS A 214 28.54 -13.93 -3.35
CA HIS A 214 27.50 -14.79 -3.89
C HIS A 214 26.14 -14.13 -3.70
N LEU A 215 25.17 -14.53 -4.52
CA LEU A 215 23.79 -14.14 -4.39
C LEU A 215 22.91 -15.38 -4.26
N VAL A 216 22.24 -15.51 -3.13
CA VAL A 216 21.21 -16.54 -2.92
C VAL A 216 19.85 -15.94 -3.24
N VAL A 217 19.15 -16.57 -4.17
CA VAL A 217 17.77 -16.22 -4.53
C VAL A 217 16.86 -17.31 -4.02
N VAL A 218 15.90 -16.92 -3.19
CA VAL A 218 14.88 -17.84 -2.66
C VAL A 218 13.53 -17.35 -3.11
N THR A 219 12.72 -18.20 -3.70
CA THR A 219 11.34 -17.85 -4.06
C THR A 219 10.40 -18.89 -3.46
N MET A 220 9.40 -18.40 -2.74
CA MET A 220 8.33 -19.22 -2.19
C MET A 220 6.98 -18.77 -2.72
N HIS A 221 6.02 -19.69 -2.84
CA HIS A 221 4.64 -19.28 -3.10
C HIS A 221 3.98 -18.79 -1.79
N HIS A 222 3.21 -17.72 -1.89
CA HIS A 222 2.59 -17.08 -0.72
C HIS A 222 1.68 -18.03 0.08
N ILE A 223 1.12 -19.09 -0.55
CA ILE A 223 0.27 -20.10 0.11
C ILE A 223 1.00 -20.88 1.22
N VAL A 224 2.33 -20.92 1.19
CA VAL A 224 3.18 -21.59 2.19
C VAL A 224 4.07 -20.62 2.97
N SER A 225 4.01 -19.31 2.70
CA SER A 225 4.91 -18.32 3.29
C SER A 225 4.29 -16.93 3.32
N ASP A 226 4.85 -16.06 4.18
CA ASP A 226 4.59 -14.62 4.25
C ASP A 226 5.90 -13.87 4.55
N ALA A 227 5.84 -12.54 4.63
CA ALA A 227 7.03 -11.73 4.91
C ALA A 227 7.70 -12.06 6.26
N TRP A 228 6.92 -12.39 7.28
CA TRP A 228 7.45 -12.87 8.57
C TRP A 228 8.16 -14.21 8.41
N SER A 229 7.58 -15.10 7.63
CA SER A 229 8.17 -16.42 7.34
C SER A 229 9.51 -16.33 6.63
N ILE A 230 9.71 -15.32 5.75
CA ILE A 230 11.01 -15.05 5.13
C ILE A 230 12.05 -14.68 6.20
N ALA A 231 11.69 -13.85 7.18
CA ALA A 231 12.58 -13.51 8.28
C ALA A 231 12.92 -14.73 9.17
N VAL A 232 11.95 -15.63 9.40
CA VAL A 232 12.18 -16.91 10.09
C VAL A 232 13.16 -17.76 9.28
N LEU A 233 12.91 -17.95 7.98
CA LEU A 233 13.73 -18.74 7.07
C LEU A 233 15.18 -18.25 7.06
N ILE A 234 15.41 -16.94 6.91
CA ILE A 234 16.77 -16.37 6.87
C ILE A 234 17.47 -16.56 8.23
N ARG A 235 16.80 -16.28 9.32
CA ARG A 235 17.38 -16.45 10.67
C ARG A 235 17.76 -17.91 10.95
N GLU A 236 16.89 -18.86 10.66
CA GLU A 236 17.14 -20.29 10.85
C GLU A 236 18.20 -20.82 9.87
N MET A 237 18.20 -20.34 8.60
CA MET A 237 19.21 -20.66 7.61
C MET A 237 20.62 -20.25 8.09
N VAL A 238 20.78 -19.05 8.65
CA VAL A 238 22.07 -18.57 9.18
C VAL A 238 22.51 -19.44 10.36
N ALA A 239 21.62 -19.73 11.32
CA ALA A 239 21.96 -20.57 12.46
C ALA A 239 22.34 -22.01 12.07
N LEU A 240 21.61 -22.59 11.11
CA LEU A 240 21.91 -23.93 10.57
C LEU A 240 23.24 -23.94 9.79
N TYR A 241 23.45 -22.95 8.92
CA TYR A 241 24.68 -22.81 8.18
C TYR A 241 25.90 -22.69 9.11
N GLU A 242 25.82 -21.87 10.14
CA GLU A 242 26.86 -21.72 11.15
C GLU A 242 27.20 -23.05 11.83
N ALA A 243 26.19 -23.79 12.24
CA ALA A 243 26.39 -25.10 12.87
C ALA A 243 26.99 -26.14 11.89
N PHE A 244 26.46 -26.20 10.67
CA PHE A 244 26.84 -27.20 9.67
C PHE A 244 28.21 -26.94 9.05
N SER A 245 28.63 -25.68 8.90
CA SER A 245 29.97 -25.30 8.42
C SER A 245 31.11 -25.75 9.35
N VAL A 246 30.79 -25.98 10.63
CA VAL A 246 31.75 -26.52 11.61
C VAL A 246 31.44 -27.98 12.01
N GLY A 247 30.61 -28.67 11.23
CA GLY A 247 30.30 -30.08 11.40
C GLY A 247 29.38 -30.41 12.60
N ARG A 248 28.69 -29.41 13.18
CA ARG A 248 27.72 -29.63 14.28
C ARG A 248 26.35 -30.05 13.75
N GLY A 249 25.51 -30.58 14.64
CA GLY A 249 24.07 -30.81 14.37
C GLY A 249 23.26 -29.53 14.41
N SER A 250 21.95 -29.64 14.07
CA SER A 250 21.01 -28.52 14.14
C SER A 250 20.93 -27.93 15.56
N PRO A 251 21.12 -26.60 15.74
CA PRO A 251 20.99 -25.92 17.03
C PRO A 251 19.55 -25.52 17.34
N LEU A 252 18.63 -25.71 16.39
CA LEU A 252 17.26 -25.19 16.51
C LEU A 252 16.41 -26.10 17.42
N PRO A 253 15.61 -25.52 18.35
CA PRO A 253 14.67 -26.29 19.17
C PRO A 253 13.55 -26.84 18.30
N GLU A 254 12.92 -27.95 18.72
CA GLU A 254 11.74 -28.48 18.05
C GLU A 254 10.60 -27.44 17.99
N LEU A 255 9.84 -27.44 16.89
CA LEU A 255 8.66 -26.59 16.77
C LEU A 255 7.51 -27.15 17.60
N PRO A 256 6.80 -26.30 18.39
CA PRO A 256 5.71 -26.75 19.26
C PRO A 256 4.50 -27.26 18.45
N ILE A 257 4.25 -26.68 17.29
CA ILE A 257 3.19 -27.05 16.34
C ILE A 257 3.69 -26.88 14.91
N GLN A 258 2.90 -27.32 13.94
CA GLN A 258 3.11 -27.09 12.52
C GLN A 258 2.00 -26.21 11.93
N TYR A 259 2.21 -25.67 10.73
CA TYR A 259 1.19 -24.80 10.08
C TYR A 259 -0.15 -25.53 9.88
N VAL A 260 -0.12 -26.81 9.57
CA VAL A 260 -1.33 -27.62 9.40
C VAL A 260 -2.16 -27.68 10.71
N ASP A 261 -1.51 -27.70 11.89
CA ASP A 261 -2.19 -27.64 13.19
C ASP A 261 -2.86 -26.28 13.40
N HIS A 262 -2.17 -25.20 12.99
CA HIS A 262 -2.76 -23.86 13.02
C HIS A 262 -4.00 -23.79 12.13
N ALA A 263 -3.95 -24.29 10.89
CA ALA A 263 -5.08 -24.27 9.97
C ALA A 263 -6.31 -24.97 10.54
N VAL A 264 -6.12 -26.14 11.15
CA VAL A 264 -7.21 -26.89 11.83
C VAL A 264 -7.77 -26.09 13.00
N ARG A 265 -6.89 -25.59 13.90
CA ARG A 265 -7.31 -24.79 15.07
C ARG A 265 -8.02 -23.49 14.65
N GLN A 266 -7.59 -22.84 13.56
CA GLN A 266 -8.24 -21.65 13.03
C GLN A 266 -9.69 -21.95 12.62
N ARG A 267 -9.90 -23.05 11.88
CA ARG A 267 -11.23 -23.45 11.44
C ARG A 267 -12.14 -23.83 12.62
N ASP A 268 -11.60 -24.48 13.64
CA ASP A 268 -12.38 -24.86 14.82
C ASP A 268 -12.79 -23.64 15.65
N ARG A 269 -11.90 -22.65 15.79
CA ARG A 269 -12.22 -21.40 16.53
C ARG A 269 -13.21 -20.49 15.79
N LEU A 270 -13.17 -20.48 14.47
CA LEU A 270 -14.00 -19.62 13.62
C LEU A 270 -15.23 -20.38 13.11
N ARG A 271 -16.04 -20.94 14.05
CA ARG A 271 -17.32 -21.61 13.77
C ARG A 271 -18.43 -21.08 14.68
N GLY A 272 -19.68 -21.15 14.19
CA GLY A 272 -20.89 -20.78 14.95
C GLY A 272 -20.86 -19.36 15.48
N ASP A 273 -21.40 -19.16 16.67
CA ASP A 273 -21.63 -17.85 17.30
C ASP A 273 -20.35 -17.01 17.44
N ALA A 274 -19.19 -17.63 17.65
CA ALA A 274 -17.91 -16.93 17.80
C ALA A 274 -17.50 -16.21 16.50
N LEU A 275 -17.73 -16.84 15.35
CA LEU A 275 -17.52 -16.22 14.05
C LEU A 275 -18.57 -15.14 13.79
N GLU A 276 -19.83 -15.40 14.10
CA GLU A 276 -20.94 -14.48 13.84
C GLU A 276 -20.78 -13.14 14.58
N LEU A 277 -20.38 -13.17 15.85
CA LEU A 277 -20.09 -11.96 16.65
C LEU A 277 -18.98 -11.11 16.02
N GLN A 278 -17.90 -11.74 15.58
CA GLN A 278 -16.80 -11.06 14.93
C GLN A 278 -17.22 -10.45 13.58
N VAL A 279 -17.95 -11.21 12.77
CA VAL A 279 -18.45 -10.78 11.46
C VAL A 279 -19.46 -9.66 11.59
N GLU A 280 -20.31 -9.66 12.63
CA GLU A 280 -21.30 -8.62 12.86
C GLU A 280 -20.66 -7.25 13.11
N TRP A 281 -19.53 -7.20 13.83
CA TRP A 281 -18.76 -5.96 13.98
C TRP A 281 -18.26 -5.45 12.61
N TRP A 282 -17.70 -6.34 11.79
CA TRP A 282 -17.22 -5.99 10.45
C TRP A 282 -18.37 -5.55 9.53
N ARG A 283 -19.54 -6.20 9.65
CA ARG A 283 -20.74 -5.80 8.88
C ARG A 283 -21.11 -4.35 9.18
N LYS A 284 -21.19 -3.95 10.45
CA LYS A 284 -21.46 -2.57 10.85
C LYS A 284 -20.37 -1.60 10.40
N GLN A 285 -19.11 -2.01 10.53
CA GLN A 285 -17.97 -1.16 10.16
C GLN A 285 -17.91 -0.90 8.65
N LEU A 286 -18.30 -1.87 7.83
CA LEU A 286 -18.22 -1.79 6.37
C LEU A 286 -19.57 -1.53 5.68
N GLU A 287 -20.66 -1.38 6.45
CA GLU A 287 -21.97 -1.04 5.90
C GLU A 287 -21.95 0.28 5.14
N GLY A 288 -22.34 0.24 3.85
CA GLY A 288 -22.31 1.42 2.97
C GLY A 288 -20.90 1.93 2.67
N ALA A 289 -19.87 1.09 2.79
CA ALA A 289 -18.52 1.45 2.32
C ALA A 289 -18.55 1.71 0.81
N PRO A 290 -17.78 2.70 0.31
CA PRO A 290 -17.72 2.95 -1.12
C PRO A 290 -17.20 1.70 -1.85
N PRO A 291 -17.76 1.37 -3.03
CA PRO A 291 -17.36 0.19 -3.77
C PRO A 291 -15.94 0.28 -4.31
N SER A 292 -15.40 1.49 -4.45
CA SER A 292 -14.07 1.78 -4.97
C SER A 292 -13.56 3.14 -4.53
N LEU A 293 -12.26 3.30 -4.58
CA LEU A 293 -11.56 4.57 -4.42
C LEU A 293 -11.23 5.15 -5.81
N GLU A 294 -11.84 6.29 -6.15
CA GLU A 294 -11.70 6.91 -7.47
C GLU A 294 -10.48 7.84 -7.54
N LEU A 295 -9.29 7.26 -7.56
CA LEU A 295 -8.05 8.02 -7.75
C LEU A 295 -7.88 8.44 -9.22
N PRO A 296 -7.37 9.66 -9.48
CA PRO A 296 -7.00 10.05 -10.83
C PRO A 296 -5.85 9.17 -11.33
N THR A 297 -6.02 8.53 -12.48
CA THR A 297 -5.03 7.67 -13.12
C THR A 297 -4.43 8.35 -14.35
N ASP A 298 -3.15 8.07 -14.64
CA ASP A 298 -2.49 8.58 -15.84
C ASP A 298 -2.96 7.82 -17.10
N HIS A 299 -3.36 6.55 -16.93
CA HIS A 299 -3.86 5.70 -18.00
C HIS A 299 -5.23 5.11 -17.63
N PRO A 300 -6.12 4.92 -18.62
CA PRO A 300 -7.40 4.27 -18.37
C PRO A 300 -7.18 2.83 -17.91
N ARG A 301 -7.98 2.35 -16.96
CA ARG A 301 -7.92 0.97 -16.45
C ARG A 301 -8.25 -0.02 -17.58
N GLY A 302 -7.23 -0.70 -18.06
CA GLY A 302 -7.30 -1.64 -19.18
C GLY A 302 -7.94 -2.98 -18.82
N GLU A 303 -8.06 -3.88 -19.81
CA GLU A 303 -8.63 -5.23 -19.63
C GLU A 303 -7.60 -6.30 -19.23
N ASP A 304 -6.31 -6.02 -19.26
CA ASP A 304 -5.25 -7.00 -18.97
C ASP A 304 -5.18 -7.43 -17.51
N ALA A 305 -5.07 -8.74 -17.28
CA ALA A 305 -5.01 -9.36 -15.96
C ALA A 305 -3.58 -9.46 -15.39
N SER A 306 -2.59 -8.89 -16.06
CA SER A 306 -1.16 -9.09 -15.72
C SER A 306 -0.70 -8.35 -14.46
N ASN A 307 -1.45 -7.33 -14.00
CA ASN A 307 -1.11 -6.48 -12.87
C ASN A 307 0.38 -6.06 -12.85
N PRO A 308 0.89 -5.43 -13.91
CA PRO A 308 2.27 -4.99 -13.95
C PRO A 308 2.51 -3.94 -12.88
N GLY A 309 3.65 -4.03 -12.21
CA GLY A 309 4.00 -3.12 -11.14
C GLY A 309 5.43 -2.63 -11.24
N ALA A 310 5.69 -1.53 -10.57
CA ALA A 310 7.04 -1.03 -10.31
C ALA A 310 7.13 -0.47 -8.89
N VAL A 311 8.34 -0.21 -8.46
CA VAL A 311 8.63 0.21 -7.10
C VAL A 311 9.47 1.49 -7.14
N ILE A 312 9.05 2.52 -6.39
CA ILE A 312 9.89 3.67 -6.07
C ILE A 312 10.33 3.63 -4.61
N LYS A 313 11.53 4.17 -4.33
CA LYS A 313 12.03 4.29 -2.95
C LYS A 313 11.36 5.46 -2.24
N VAL A 314 11.02 5.25 -0.98
CA VAL A 314 10.43 6.26 -0.11
C VAL A 314 11.34 6.47 1.08
N ALA A 315 11.58 7.74 1.44
CA ALA A 315 12.33 8.11 2.62
C ALA A 315 11.67 9.32 3.30
N LEU A 316 11.06 9.10 4.45
CA LEU A 316 10.53 10.20 5.28
C LEU A 316 11.61 10.63 6.29
N PRO A 317 11.99 11.91 6.32
CA PRO A 317 13.08 12.40 7.17
C PRO A 317 12.84 12.16 8.66
N VAL A 318 13.92 11.88 9.41
CA VAL A 318 13.86 11.61 10.86
C VAL A 318 13.18 12.74 11.65
N GLY A 319 13.34 14.00 11.21
CA GLY A 319 12.68 15.15 11.82
C GLY A 319 11.16 15.06 11.73
N LEU A 320 10.64 14.78 10.53
CA LEU A 320 9.21 14.60 10.29
C LEU A 320 8.66 13.41 11.10
N VAL A 321 9.33 12.26 11.03
CA VAL A 321 8.92 11.05 11.77
C VAL A 321 8.85 11.30 13.26
N ARG A 322 9.81 12.07 13.81
CA ARG A 322 9.83 12.47 15.22
C ARG A 322 8.64 13.37 15.58
N MET A 323 8.31 14.34 14.72
CA MET A 323 7.14 15.21 14.91
C MET A 323 5.84 14.42 14.88
N VAL A 324 5.64 13.56 13.86
CA VAL A 324 4.45 12.71 13.73
C VAL A 324 4.31 11.80 14.95
N ARG A 325 5.40 11.14 15.35
CA ARG A 325 5.41 10.25 16.53
C ARG A 325 5.08 11.01 17.82
N GLY A 326 5.67 12.20 18.00
CA GLY A 326 5.41 13.07 19.15
C GLY A 326 3.94 13.47 19.25
N PHE A 327 3.36 13.91 18.12
CA PHE A 327 1.94 14.25 18.04
C PHE A 327 1.03 13.04 18.31
N CYS A 328 1.30 11.89 17.66
CA CYS A 328 0.53 10.67 17.90
C CYS A 328 0.55 10.25 19.36
N ARG A 329 1.71 10.35 20.04
CA ARG A 329 1.84 10.03 21.47
C ARG A 329 0.98 10.94 22.33
N GLN A 330 0.95 12.25 22.06
CA GLN A 330 0.11 13.20 22.77
C GLN A 330 -1.38 12.88 22.63
N GLU A 331 -1.79 12.33 21.49
CA GLU A 331 -3.17 11.93 21.20
C GLU A 331 -3.48 10.46 21.54
N GLY A 332 -2.57 9.75 22.22
CA GLY A 332 -2.74 8.32 22.57
C GLY A 332 -2.82 7.39 21.36
N ALA A 333 -2.16 7.75 20.26
CA ALA A 333 -2.14 7.00 19.00
C ALA A 333 -0.74 6.47 18.67
N THR A 334 -0.67 5.49 17.79
CA THR A 334 0.62 4.94 17.30
C THR A 334 1.10 5.69 16.06
N LEU A 335 2.39 5.52 15.73
CA LEU A 335 2.96 6.02 14.48
C LEU A 335 2.18 5.48 13.25
N PHE A 336 1.82 4.20 13.27
CA PHE A 336 0.99 3.60 12.22
C PHE A 336 -0.34 4.34 12.03
N MET A 337 -1.04 4.67 13.12
CA MET A 337 -2.30 5.41 13.08
C MET A 337 -2.11 6.82 12.50
N GLY A 338 -1.01 7.48 12.84
CA GLY A 338 -0.67 8.80 12.28
C GLY A 338 -0.37 8.76 10.78
N LEU A 339 0.39 7.76 10.34
CA LEU A 339 0.67 7.54 8.91
C LEU A 339 -0.59 7.18 8.14
N LEU A 340 -1.44 6.33 8.71
CA LEU A 340 -2.75 5.97 8.13
C LEU A 340 -3.66 7.19 8.00
N ALA A 341 -3.75 8.03 9.04
CA ALA A 341 -4.54 9.26 9.00
C ALA A 341 -4.04 10.21 7.90
N GLY A 342 -2.71 10.38 7.77
CA GLY A 342 -2.11 11.18 6.71
C GLY A 342 -2.40 10.61 5.31
N LEU A 343 -2.27 9.29 5.15
CA LEU A 343 -2.56 8.62 3.88
C LEU A 343 -4.05 8.76 3.52
N GLN A 344 -4.98 8.49 4.45
CA GLN A 344 -6.41 8.64 4.20
C GLN A 344 -6.81 10.09 3.87
N ALA A 345 -6.22 11.08 4.54
CA ALA A 345 -6.42 12.49 4.22
C ALA A 345 -5.93 12.84 2.81
N LEU A 346 -4.78 12.30 2.40
CA LEU A 346 -4.25 12.49 1.05
C LEU A 346 -5.17 11.83 0.00
N LEU A 347 -5.56 10.58 0.23
CA LEU A 347 -6.45 9.84 -0.67
C LEU A 347 -7.81 10.54 -0.84
N ALA A 348 -8.38 11.08 0.25
CA ALA A 348 -9.60 11.88 0.19
C ALA A 348 -9.44 13.13 -0.67
N ARG A 349 -8.29 13.82 -0.58
CA ARG A 349 -7.99 15.01 -1.40
C ARG A 349 -7.79 14.67 -2.88
N TYR A 350 -7.25 13.50 -3.20
CA TYR A 350 -7.04 13.04 -4.57
C TYR A 350 -8.31 12.52 -5.22
N SER A 351 -9.13 11.75 -4.48
CA SER A 351 -10.34 11.14 -5.01
C SER A 351 -11.58 12.05 -4.93
N GLY A 352 -11.56 13.08 -4.07
CA GLY A 352 -12.73 13.87 -3.75
C GLY A 352 -13.76 13.13 -2.88
N GLN A 353 -13.44 11.94 -2.38
CA GLN A 353 -14.29 11.14 -1.50
C GLN A 353 -13.96 11.42 -0.04
N ASP A 354 -14.95 11.37 0.82
CA ASP A 354 -14.83 11.57 2.27
C ASP A 354 -14.94 10.27 3.08
N ASP A 355 -15.06 9.13 2.44
CA ASP A 355 -15.14 7.81 3.04
C ASP A 355 -14.04 6.90 2.44
N ILE A 356 -12.98 6.68 3.19
CA ILE A 356 -11.75 6.10 2.68
C ILE A 356 -11.43 4.77 3.36
N CYS A 357 -11.30 3.73 2.54
CA CYS A 357 -10.84 2.41 2.95
C CYS A 357 -9.38 2.19 2.55
N VAL A 358 -8.55 1.74 3.50
CA VAL A 358 -7.15 1.37 3.26
C VAL A 358 -6.93 -0.04 3.79
N GLY A 359 -6.29 -0.89 2.99
CA GLY A 359 -5.88 -2.23 3.39
C GLY A 359 -4.66 -2.18 4.31
N ALA A 360 -4.70 -2.92 5.41
CA ALA A 360 -3.58 -3.04 6.34
C ALA A 360 -3.28 -4.52 6.62
N PRO A 361 -2.24 -5.10 6.01
CA PRO A 361 -1.80 -6.44 6.35
C PRO A 361 -1.33 -6.53 7.80
N VAL A 362 -1.78 -7.55 8.52
CA VAL A 362 -1.35 -7.89 9.87
C VAL A 362 -0.73 -9.29 9.88
N ALA A 363 0.26 -9.51 10.75
CA ALA A 363 1.03 -10.74 10.75
C ALA A 363 0.22 -12.01 11.10
N GLY A 364 -0.96 -11.89 11.73
CA GLY A 364 -1.84 -13.00 12.09
C GLY A 364 -1.25 -14.02 13.08
N ARG A 365 -0.12 -13.69 13.73
CA ARG A 365 0.58 -14.56 14.68
C ARG A 365 0.23 -14.15 16.11
N THR A 366 -1.01 -14.45 16.50
CA THR A 366 -1.58 -14.09 17.80
C THR A 366 -1.18 -15.04 18.92
N SER A 367 -0.52 -16.16 18.61
CA SER A 367 0.00 -17.14 19.59
C SER A 367 1.53 -17.24 19.50
N PRO A 368 2.25 -17.33 20.63
CA PRO A 368 3.70 -17.55 20.66
C PRO A 368 4.13 -18.79 19.87
N ASP A 369 3.31 -19.85 19.85
CA ASP A 369 3.59 -21.09 19.13
C ASP A 369 3.70 -20.89 17.61
N THR A 370 3.16 -19.77 17.08
CA THR A 370 3.18 -19.47 15.65
C THR A 370 4.34 -18.58 15.23
N GLU A 371 5.06 -17.95 16.16
CA GLU A 371 6.14 -16.99 15.87
C GLU A 371 7.31 -17.62 15.11
N GLY A 372 7.65 -18.86 15.43
CA GLY A 372 8.74 -19.63 14.80
C GLY A 372 8.34 -20.43 13.56
N LEU A 373 7.09 -20.38 13.13
CA LEU A 373 6.63 -21.16 11.99
C LEU A 373 6.84 -20.46 10.65
N ILE A 374 7.11 -21.23 9.61
CA ILE A 374 6.95 -20.80 8.21
C ILE A 374 5.54 -21.19 7.76
N GLY A 375 4.79 -20.26 7.18
CA GLY A 375 3.42 -20.45 6.71
C GLY A 375 2.75 -19.17 6.29
N PHE A 376 1.53 -19.24 5.80
CA PHE A 376 0.74 -18.08 5.38
C PHE A 376 -0.23 -17.65 6.49
N PHE A 377 0.22 -16.78 7.38
CA PHE A 377 -0.53 -16.29 8.53
C PHE A 377 -1.15 -14.91 8.31
N VAL A 378 -0.65 -14.15 7.32
CA VAL A 378 -1.09 -12.78 7.07
C VAL A 378 -2.59 -12.71 6.87
N ASN A 379 -3.24 -11.79 7.60
CA ASN A 379 -4.59 -11.34 7.33
C ASN A 379 -4.54 -9.87 6.88
N THR A 380 -5.55 -9.42 6.15
CA THR A 380 -5.66 -8.02 5.73
C THR A 380 -6.88 -7.39 6.37
N LEU A 381 -6.69 -6.30 7.10
CA LEU A 381 -7.76 -5.54 7.72
C LEU A 381 -8.19 -4.40 6.79
N VAL A 382 -9.48 -4.12 6.73
CA VAL A 382 -10.04 -2.98 6.00
C VAL A 382 -10.22 -1.83 6.98
N LEU A 383 -9.34 -0.84 6.92
CA LEU A 383 -9.37 0.32 7.80
C LEU A 383 -10.15 1.47 7.13
N ARG A 384 -11.46 1.49 7.37
CA ARG A 384 -12.38 2.51 6.86
C ARG A 384 -12.48 3.67 7.83
N THR A 385 -12.30 4.89 7.33
CA THR A 385 -12.52 6.12 8.11
C THR A 385 -13.30 7.13 7.28
N LYS A 386 -14.34 7.71 7.88
CA LYS A 386 -15.10 8.82 7.30
C LYS A 386 -14.43 10.15 7.64
N LEU A 387 -14.24 10.98 6.62
CA LEU A 387 -13.68 12.33 6.72
C LEU A 387 -14.75 13.42 6.59
N ASP A 388 -16.03 13.03 6.69
CA ASP A 388 -17.17 13.92 6.66
C ASP A 388 -17.08 15.06 7.71
N GLY A 389 -17.72 16.19 7.43
CA GLY A 389 -17.73 17.35 8.32
C GLY A 389 -16.44 18.19 8.29
N ALA A 390 -15.58 18.01 7.27
CA ALA A 390 -14.32 18.75 7.10
C ALA A 390 -13.43 18.72 8.37
N PRO A 391 -13.00 17.54 8.83
CA PRO A 391 -12.30 17.40 10.10
C PRO A 391 -10.92 18.05 10.08
N THR A 392 -10.42 18.35 11.27
CA THR A 392 -9.01 18.65 11.53
C THR A 392 -8.19 17.35 11.53
N PHE A 393 -6.86 17.46 11.49
CA PHE A 393 -6.00 16.25 11.56
C PHE A 393 -6.13 15.54 12.93
N ARG A 394 -6.29 16.29 14.00
CA ARG A 394 -6.54 15.76 15.35
C ARG A 394 -7.83 14.94 15.43
N GLU A 395 -8.91 15.45 14.85
CA GLU A 395 -10.19 14.74 14.80
C GLU A 395 -10.11 13.49 13.94
N LEU A 396 -9.45 13.57 12.77
CA LEU A 396 -9.22 12.41 11.93
C LEU A 396 -8.41 11.33 12.66
N LEU A 397 -7.32 11.71 13.36
CA LEU A 397 -6.49 10.76 14.10
C LEU A 397 -7.29 10.02 15.17
N LYS A 398 -8.24 10.71 15.86
CA LYS A 398 -9.15 10.06 16.83
C LYS A 398 -10.07 9.04 16.15
N ARG A 399 -10.63 9.36 14.98
CA ARG A 399 -11.46 8.42 14.19
C ARG A 399 -10.63 7.22 13.74
N VAL A 400 -9.43 7.45 13.21
CA VAL A 400 -8.49 6.41 12.79
C VAL A 400 -8.10 5.50 13.95
N ARG A 401 -7.82 6.07 15.13
CA ARG A 401 -7.52 5.30 16.35
C ARG A 401 -8.67 4.35 16.70
N ALA A 402 -9.89 4.86 16.73
CA ALA A 402 -11.06 4.05 17.06
C ALA A 402 -11.27 2.90 16.06
N THR A 403 -11.21 3.19 14.75
CA THR A 403 -11.31 2.20 13.68
C THR A 403 -10.22 1.14 13.78
N THR A 404 -8.96 1.57 13.98
CA THR A 404 -7.81 0.65 14.01
C THR A 404 -7.87 -0.29 15.21
N LEU A 405 -8.21 0.22 16.40
CA LEU A 405 -8.36 -0.60 17.61
C LEU A 405 -9.52 -1.60 17.47
N GLY A 406 -10.66 -1.15 16.94
CA GLY A 406 -11.77 -2.03 16.65
C GLY A 406 -11.40 -3.14 15.67
N ALA A 407 -10.71 -2.81 14.57
CA ALA A 407 -10.25 -3.78 13.59
C ALA A 407 -9.26 -4.79 14.18
N TYR A 408 -8.33 -4.35 15.05
CA TYR A 408 -7.40 -5.25 15.73
C TYR A 408 -8.10 -6.20 16.71
N SER A 409 -9.16 -5.75 17.37
CA SER A 409 -9.94 -6.64 18.26
C SER A 409 -10.70 -7.73 17.48
N HIS A 410 -10.91 -7.52 16.17
CA HIS A 410 -11.64 -8.42 15.29
C HIS A 410 -10.75 -8.99 14.16
N GLN A 411 -9.42 -8.99 14.34
CA GLN A 411 -8.45 -9.39 13.31
C GLN A 411 -8.43 -10.88 13.01
N ASP A 412 -9.07 -11.71 13.83
CA ASP A 412 -9.11 -13.16 13.64
C ASP A 412 -10.00 -13.59 12.46
N VAL A 413 -10.98 -12.74 12.06
CA VAL A 413 -11.79 -12.99 10.86
C VAL A 413 -10.94 -12.81 9.62
N PRO A 414 -10.78 -13.87 8.81
CA PRO A 414 -10.04 -13.74 7.55
C PRO A 414 -10.73 -12.77 6.58
N PHE A 415 -9.96 -11.98 5.85
CA PHE A 415 -10.47 -11.05 4.84
C PHE A 415 -11.39 -11.74 3.82
N GLU A 416 -11.04 -12.97 3.45
CA GLU A 416 -11.81 -13.81 2.52
C GLU A 416 -13.21 -14.10 3.04
N LYS A 417 -13.31 -14.35 4.34
CA LYS A 417 -14.60 -14.61 4.99
C LYS A 417 -15.46 -13.34 5.04
N LEU A 418 -14.83 -12.18 5.22
CA LEU A 418 -15.54 -10.90 5.12
C LEU A 418 -16.10 -10.69 3.72
N VAL A 419 -15.30 -10.94 2.68
CA VAL A 419 -15.75 -10.81 1.27
C VAL A 419 -16.89 -11.80 0.97
N GLU A 420 -16.80 -13.04 1.48
CA GLU A 420 -17.83 -14.07 1.31
C GLU A 420 -19.17 -13.66 1.95
N VAL A 421 -19.12 -13.15 3.20
CA VAL A 421 -20.32 -12.84 3.98
C VAL A 421 -20.92 -11.49 3.61
N LEU A 422 -20.09 -10.48 3.36
CA LEU A 422 -20.56 -9.12 3.06
C LEU A 422 -20.92 -8.93 1.59
N GLN A 423 -20.44 -9.80 0.71
CA GLN A 423 -20.71 -9.79 -0.73
C GLN A 423 -20.62 -8.37 -1.33
N PRO A 424 -19.49 -7.65 -1.16
CA PRO A 424 -19.36 -6.30 -1.70
C PRO A 424 -19.62 -6.30 -3.21
N GLU A 425 -20.08 -5.18 -3.73
CA GLU A 425 -20.25 -5.00 -5.17
C GLU A 425 -18.91 -5.29 -5.89
N ARG A 426 -18.94 -6.28 -6.78
CA ARG A 426 -17.75 -6.70 -7.50
C ARG A 426 -17.52 -5.79 -8.70
N GLN A 427 -16.44 -5.02 -8.64
CA GLN A 427 -15.94 -4.32 -9.81
C GLN A 427 -14.84 -5.17 -10.46
N PRO A 428 -14.88 -5.36 -11.79
CA PRO A 428 -13.82 -6.08 -12.48
C PRO A 428 -12.45 -5.48 -12.18
N LYS A 429 -11.47 -6.32 -11.79
CA LYS A 429 -10.07 -5.93 -11.56
C LYS A 429 -9.81 -4.95 -10.40
N ARG A 430 -10.75 -4.79 -9.50
CA ARG A 430 -10.55 -4.08 -8.24
C ARG A 430 -10.57 -5.07 -7.07
N THR A 431 -9.76 -4.79 -6.07
CA THR A 431 -9.82 -5.53 -4.81
C THR A 431 -11.08 -5.08 -4.06
N PRO A 432 -11.87 -6.00 -3.50
CA PRO A 432 -13.01 -5.62 -2.69
C PRO A 432 -12.59 -4.69 -1.55
N PHE A 433 -13.35 -3.61 -1.34
CA PHE A 433 -13.22 -2.62 -0.27
C PHE A 433 -12.05 -1.62 -0.38
N PHE A 434 -10.89 -1.95 -0.96
CA PHE A 434 -9.75 -1.03 -1.02
C PHE A 434 -8.82 -1.32 -2.20
N GLU A 435 -8.20 -0.29 -2.73
CA GLU A 435 -7.16 -0.35 -3.78
C GLU A 435 -5.78 0.11 -3.28
N VAL A 436 -5.71 0.68 -2.07
CA VAL A 436 -4.46 1.17 -1.48
C VAL A 436 -4.19 0.44 -0.18
N ALA A 437 -2.95 0.00 0.01
CA ALA A 437 -2.50 -0.67 1.24
C ALA A 437 -1.37 0.11 1.93
N LEU A 438 -1.37 0.06 3.27
CA LEU A 438 -0.30 0.60 4.12
C LEU A 438 0.31 -0.50 4.97
N VAL A 439 1.62 -0.66 4.88
CA VAL A 439 2.42 -1.63 5.64
C VAL A 439 3.48 -0.90 6.45
N LEU A 440 3.48 -1.03 7.77
CA LEU A 440 4.57 -0.58 8.63
C LEU A 440 5.32 -1.80 9.16
N VAL A 441 6.55 -1.98 8.70
CA VAL A 441 7.42 -3.10 9.12
C VAL A 441 8.17 -2.70 10.39
N ASN A 442 7.82 -3.35 11.49
CA ASN A 442 8.41 -3.06 12.80
C ASN A 442 9.64 -3.93 13.11
N THR A 443 9.98 -4.87 12.24
CA THR A 443 11.12 -5.77 12.43
C THR A 443 11.97 -5.76 11.15
N PRO A 444 12.85 -4.76 10.99
CA PRO A 444 13.75 -4.75 9.84
C PRO A 444 14.64 -5.98 9.87
N MET A 445 14.83 -6.63 8.73
CA MET A 445 15.85 -7.66 8.57
C MET A 445 17.22 -6.97 8.58
N ALA A 446 17.88 -6.99 9.74
CA ALA A 446 19.26 -6.56 9.82
C ALA A 446 20.16 -7.52 9.04
N ALA A 447 21.30 -7.03 8.56
CA ALA A 447 22.35 -7.91 8.08
C ALA A 447 22.74 -8.87 9.22
N LEU A 448 22.74 -10.16 8.91
CA LEU A 448 23.15 -11.21 9.84
C LEU A 448 24.62 -11.56 9.54
N GLU A 449 25.40 -11.77 10.58
CA GLU A 449 26.81 -12.12 10.46
C GLU A 449 27.02 -13.51 11.08
N SER A 450 27.67 -14.39 10.33
CA SER A 450 28.26 -15.64 10.79
C SER A 450 29.79 -15.51 10.69
N PRO A 451 30.59 -16.25 11.46
CA PRO A 451 32.03 -16.17 11.36
C PRO A 451 32.54 -16.38 9.92
N GLY A 452 33.09 -15.32 9.33
CA GLY A 452 33.64 -15.33 7.97
C GLY A 452 32.62 -15.15 6.82
N LEU A 453 31.33 -14.99 7.11
CA LEU A 453 30.29 -14.79 6.10
C LEU A 453 29.23 -13.78 6.60
N ARG A 454 28.97 -12.77 5.78
CA ARG A 454 27.93 -11.76 6.01
C ARG A 454 26.74 -11.99 5.09
N PHE A 455 25.53 -11.97 5.66
CA PHE A 455 24.25 -12.12 4.96
C PHE A 455 23.58 -10.75 4.85
N ARG A 456 23.45 -10.23 3.64
CA ARG A 456 22.85 -8.92 3.37
C ARG A 456 21.61 -9.09 2.51
N PRO A 457 20.40 -8.88 3.05
CA PRO A 457 19.18 -8.88 2.24
C PRO A 457 19.23 -7.79 1.16
N LEU A 458 18.68 -8.09 -0.01
CA LEU A 458 18.51 -7.17 -1.12
C LEU A 458 17.02 -6.96 -1.39
N ASP A 459 16.65 -5.74 -1.77
CA ASP A 459 15.32 -5.44 -2.24
C ASP A 459 15.08 -6.10 -3.60
N VAL A 460 13.98 -6.81 -3.73
CA VAL A 460 13.60 -7.51 -4.95
C VAL A 460 12.32 -6.90 -5.51
N ASP A 461 12.41 -6.38 -6.73
CA ASP A 461 11.27 -5.95 -7.50
C ASP A 461 10.70 -7.15 -8.29
N SER A 462 9.48 -7.58 -7.95
CA SER A 462 8.77 -8.67 -8.64
C SER A 462 8.27 -8.24 -10.03
N GLY A 463 8.15 -6.94 -10.28
CA GLY A 463 7.55 -6.37 -11.49
C GLY A 463 6.03 -6.56 -11.56
N THR A 464 5.37 -6.82 -10.41
CA THR A 464 3.91 -6.95 -10.29
C THR A 464 3.42 -6.12 -9.11
N SER A 465 2.15 -5.67 -9.13
CA SER A 465 1.51 -5.00 -8.00
C SER A 465 0.13 -5.59 -7.73
N LYS A 466 -0.14 -5.89 -6.46
CA LYS A 466 -1.43 -6.47 -6.02
C LYS A 466 -2.54 -5.44 -5.93
N PHE A 467 -2.18 -4.20 -5.64
CA PHE A 467 -3.09 -3.07 -5.43
C PHE A 467 -2.67 -1.91 -6.33
N ASP A 468 -3.48 -0.88 -6.41
CA ASP A 468 -3.11 0.33 -7.14
C ASP A 468 -1.85 0.95 -6.55
N PHE A 469 -1.81 1.02 -5.20
CA PHE A 469 -0.62 1.43 -4.44
C PHE A 469 -0.43 0.58 -3.18
N THR A 470 0.81 0.22 -2.88
CA THR A 470 1.22 -0.34 -1.59
C THR A 470 2.36 0.47 -1.01
N LEU A 471 2.09 1.22 0.06
CA LEU A 471 3.12 1.95 0.79
C LEU A 471 3.67 1.06 1.91
N THR A 472 4.91 0.62 1.76
CA THR A 472 5.65 -0.15 2.77
C THR A 472 6.72 0.71 3.41
N LEU A 473 6.67 0.89 4.72
CA LEU A 473 7.62 1.70 5.48
C LEU A 473 8.27 0.85 6.58
N THR A 474 9.55 1.11 6.82
CA THR A 474 10.37 0.45 7.84
C THR A 474 11.10 1.51 8.66
N GLU A 475 11.18 1.34 9.97
CA GLU A 475 11.95 2.24 10.82
C GLU A 475 13.46 2.08 10.58
N SER A 476 14.15 3.21 10.42
CA SER A 476 15.59 3.27 10.23
C SER A 476 16.20 4.41 11.05
N PRO A 477 17.52 4.43 11.27
CA PRO A 477 18.19 5.56 11.94
C PRO A 477 17.98 6.92 11.26
N SER A 478 17.76 6.92 9.94
CA SER A 478 17.51 8.11 9.13
C SER A 478 16.05 8.57 9.10
N GLY A 479 15.14 7.83 9.73
CA GLY A 479 13.70 8.09 9.73
C GLY A 479 12.90 6.86 9.34
N LEU A 480 11.88 7.02 8.49
CA LEU A 480 11.21 5.90 7.84
C LEU A 480 11.73 5.76 6.42
N THR A 481 12.18 4.56 6.08
CA THR A 481 12.56 4.20 4.72
C THR A 481 11.67 3.08 4.22
N GLY A 482 11.49 2.98 2.91
CA GLY A 482 10.66 1.93 2.36
C GLY A 482 10.41 2.10 0.88
N THR A 483 9.26 1.63 0.43
CA THR A 483 8.89 1.59 -0.98
C THR A 483 7.42 1.94 -1.17
N LEU A 484 7.12 2.57 -2.30
CA LEU A 484 5.78 2.62 -2.86
C LEU A 484 5.77 1.71 -4.10
N GLU A 485 5.08 0.58 -4.00
CA GLU A 485 4.73 -0.28 -5.12
C GLU A 485 3.47 0.29 -5.78
N TYR A 486 3.45 0.36 -7.12
CA TYR A 486 2.33 0.90 -7.87
C TYR A 486 2.11 0.16 -9.19
N ARG A 487 0.89 0.19 -9.70
CA ARG A 487 0.50 -0.40 -10.98
C ARG A 487 0.96 0.49 -12.13
N THR A 488 1.82 -0.04 -13.00
CA THR A 488 2.36 0.71 -14.16
C THR A 488 1.40 0.79 -15.34
N ASP A 489 0.34 0.00 -15.35
CA ASP A 489 -0.75 0.13 -16.30
C ASP A 489 -1.75 1.26 -15.95
N LEU A 490 -1.63 1.85 -14.74
CA LEU A 490 -2.47 2.94 -14.27
C LEU A 490 -1.69 4.23 -14.03
N TYR A 491 -0.44 4.13 -13.56
CA TYR A 491 0.33 5.27 -13.06
C TYR A 491 1.74 5.31 -13.64
N GLU A 492 2.22 6.51 -13.91
CA GLU A 492 3.62 6.79 -14.22
C GLU A 492 4.44 6.98 -12.94
N SER A 493 5.76 6.79 -13.03
CA SER A 493 6.67 7.00 -11.89
C SER A 493 6.53 8.40 -11.29
N ALA A 494 6.40 9.43 -12.15
CA ALA A 494 6.27 10.81 -11.71
C ALA A 494 5.01 11.05 -10.87
N SER A 495 3.90 10.35 -11.15
CA SER A 495 2.67 10.43 -10.35
C SER A 495 2.82 9.73 -9.00
N ALA A 496 3.50 8.58 -8.97
CA ALA A 496 3.83 7.88 -7.74
C ALA A 496 4.78 8.71 -6.85
N GLU A 497 5.81 9.31 -7.43
CA GLU A 497 6.76 10.20 -6.73
C GLU A 497 6.06 11.43 -6.14
N ARG A 498 5.15 12.05 -6.91
CA ARG A 498 4.33 13.19 -6.48
C ARG A 498 3.41 12.83 -5.32
N LEU A 499 2.80 11.63 -5.34
CA LEU A 499 1.95 11.14 -4.23
C LEU A 499 2.74 11.04 -2.94
N VAL A 500 3.99 10.53 -2.98
CA VAL A 500 4.88 10.46 -1.81
C VAL A 500 5.25 11.86 -1.30
N ALA A 501 5.62 12.77 -2.20
CA ALA A 501 5.97 14.15 -1.84
C ALA A 501 4.79 14.89 -1.19
N HIS A 502 3.58 14.68 -1.71
CA HIS A 502 2.36 15.25 -1.13
C HIS A 502 2.02 14.62 0.22
N LEU A 503 2.27 13.32 0.42
CA LEU A 503 2.09 12.67 1.73
C LEU A 503 3.05 13.27 2.77
N GLU A 504 4.33 13.42 2.42
CA GLU A 504 5.33 14.04 3.27
C GLU A 504 4.92 15.46 3.66
N ARG A 505 4.51 16.27 2.67
CA ARG A 505 4.07 17.65 2.86
C ARG A 505 2.83 17.74 3.73
N LEU A 506 1.83 16.87 3.47
CA LEU A 506 0.59 16.84 4.26
C LEU A 506 0.88 16.48 5.72
N LEU A 507 1.68 15.45 5.98
CA LEU A 507 2.07 15.05 7.33
C LEU A 507 2.79 16.17 8.07
N GLU A 508 3.73 16.86 7.41
CA GLU A 508 4.44 18.01 7.99
C GLU A 508 3.45 19.11 8.41
N ARG A 509 2.57 19.52 7.50
CA ARG A 509 1.59 20.58 7.76
C ARG A 509 0.57 20.19 8.80
N ALA A 510 0.11 18.95 8.75
CA ALA A 510 -0.88 18.42 9.68
C ALA A 510 -0.38 18.36 11.13
N VAL A 511 0.87 18.00 11.37
CA VAL A 511 1.43 17.96 12.73
C VAL A 511 1.86 19.34 13.25
N LEU A 512 2.18 20.29 12.35
CA LEU A 512 2.48 21.67 12.72
C LEU A 512 1.21 22.49 13.06
N ALA A 513 0.08 22.16 12.42
CA ALA A 513 -1.19 22.84 12.60
C ALA A 513 -2.35 21.84 12.71
N PRO A 514 -2.38 20.99 13.76
CA PRO A 514 -3.29 19.84 13.84
C PRO A 514 -4.77 20.20 14.00
N ASP A 515 -5.07 21.44 14.36
CA ASP A 515 -6.42 21.97 14.57
C ASP A 515 -6.94 22.78 13.36
N VAL A 516 -6.14 22.90 12.29
CA VAL A 516 -6.57 23.44 11.00
C VAL A 516 -7.30 22.34 10.21
N ARG A 517 -8.33 22.73 9.46
CA ARG A 517 -9.09 21.79 8.64
C ARG A 517 -8.22 21.15 7.57
N LEU A 518 -8.39 19.87 7.32
CA LEU A 518 -7.63 19.14 6.31
C LEU A 518 -7.76 19.75 4.90
N SER A 519 -8.92 20.35 4.60
CA SER A 519 -9.15 21.04 3.31
C SER A 519 -8.29 22.30 3.14
N GLU A 520 -7.85 22.93 4.22
CA GLU A 520 -7.05 24.16 4.21
C GLU A 520 -5.54 23.90 4.17
N LEU A 521 -5.12 22.66 4.45
CA LEU A 521 -3.70 22.28 4.39
C LEU A 521 -3.22 22.23 2.93
N SER A 522 -2.19 23.00 2.61
CA SER A 522 -1.59 23.01 1.27
C SER A 522 -0.81 21.71 1.02
N LEU A 523 -1.15 21.01 -0.07
CA LEU A 523 -0.43 19.84 -0.56
C LEU A 523 0.70 20.22 -1.52
N LEU A 524 0.57 21.34 -2.22
CA LEU A 524 1.49 21.73 -3.29
C LEU A 524 2.92 21.89 -2.76
N THR A 525 3.83 21.20 -3.38
CA THR A 525 5.27 21.43 -3.24
C THR A 525 5.68 22.68 -4.00
N GLU A 526 6.89 23.21 -3.75
CA GLU A 526 7.40 24.34 -4.52
C GLU A 526 7.60 23.98 -6.00
N SER A 527 7.91 22.71 -6.30
CA SER A 527 7.99 22.24 -7.69
C SER A 527 6.63 22.22 -8.37
N ASP A 528 5.56 21.76 -7.68
CA ASP A 528 4.20 21.77 -8.24
C ASP A 528 3.71 23.20 -8.49
N ARG A 529 3.99 24.09 -7.54
CA ARG A 529 3.66 25.50 -7.69
C ARG A 529 4.34 26.12 -8.91
N ARG A 530 5.64 25.82 -9.09
CA ARG A 530 6.41 26.31 -10.21
C ARG A 530 5.91 25.72 -11.53
N LEU A 531 5.60 24.42 -11.55
CA LEU A 531 5.00 23.75 -12.69
C LEU A 531 3.67 24.43 -13.09
N ALA A 532 2.79 24.66 -12.13
CA ALA A 532 1.48 25.27 -12.37
C ALA A 532 1.56 26.74 -12.80
N LEU A 533 2.49 27.54 -12.24
CA LEU A 533 2.57 28.96 -12.48
C LEU A 533 3.45 29.33 -13.68
N GLU A 534 4.48 28.53 -13.96
CA GLU A 534 5.50 28.86 -14.97
C GLU A 534 5.42 27.92 -16.19
N SER A 535 5.46 26.59 -15.97
CA SER A 535 5.58 25.64 -17.08
C SER A 535 4.29 25.44 -17.85
N TRP A 536 3.13 25.45 -17.16
CA TRP A 536 1.81 25.34 -17.80
C TRP A 536 1.26 26.67 -18.30
N ASN A 537 1.88 27.78 -17.88
CA ASN A 537 1.58 29.11 -18.40
C ASN A 537 2.75 29.54 -19.29
N PRO A 538 2.63 29.43 -20.61
CA PRO A 538 3.67 29.91 -21.49
C PRO A 538 3.95 31.39 -21.21
N ALA A 539 5.21 31.76 -21.23
CA ALA A 539 5.58 33.17 -21.12
C ALA A 539 4.71 34.00 -22.08
N PRO A 540 4.23 35.17 -21.67
CA PRO A 540 3.50 36.06 -22.56
C PRO A 540 4.29 36.17 -23.85
N SER A 541 3.69 35.85 -25.00
CA SER A 541 4.36 36.07 -26.27
C SER A 541 4.68 37.56 -26.35
N GLU A 542 5.91 37.90 -26.70
CA GLU A 542 6.34 39.31 -26.81
C GLU A 542 5.56 40.14 -27.87
N SER A 543 4.57 39.55 -28.51
CA SER A 543 3.66 40.25 -29.40
C SER A 543 2.55 40.98 -28.63
N HIS A 544 2.91 41.87 -27.71
CA HIS A 544 2.01 42.92 -27.30
C HIS A 544 1.92 43.91 -28.47
N VAL A 545 1.12 43.55 -29.45
CA VAL A 545 0.65 44.53 -30.43
C VAL A 545 -0.37 45.38 -29.64
N GLU A 546 0.06 46.54 -29.18
CA GLU A 546 -0.82 47.55 -28.57
C GLU A 546 -1.74 48.14 -29.63
N VAL A 547 -2.57 47.30 -30.26
CA VAL A 547 -3.50 47.67 -31.33
C VAL A 547 -4.88 47.16 -30.95
N CYS A 548 -5.87 48.03 -31.07
CA CYS A 548 -7.25 47.63 -30.81
C CYS A 548 -7.77 46.64 -31.86
N ALA A 549 -8.71 45.77 -31.45
CA ALA A 549 -9.25 44.74 -32.34
C ALA A 549 -9.82 45.28 -33.65
N HIS A 550 -10.46 46.44 -33.65
CA HIS A 550 -10.99 47.10 -34.86
C HIS A 550 -9.87 47.60 -35.76
N GLU A 551 -8.73 48.03 -35.22
CA GLU A 551 -7.56 48.47 -36.01
C GLU A 551 -6.90 47.31 -36.76
N LEU A 552 -6.93 46.09 -36.20
CA LEU A 552 -6.48 44.88 -36.89
C LEU A 552 -7.37 44.57 -38.11
N VAL A 553 -8.69 44.73 -37.96
CA VAL A 553 -9.63 44.56 -39.07
C VAL A 553 -9.42 45.65 -40.13
N GLU A 554 -9.20 46.91 -39.73
CA GLU A 554 -8.84 48.01 -40.60
C GLU A 554 -7.57 47.74 -41.41
N ALA A 555 -6.52 47.27 -40.72
CA ALA A 555 -5.27 46.93 -41.38
C ALA A 555 -5.47 45.82 -42.42
N GLN A 556 -6.32 44.84 -42.13
CA GLN A 556 -6.65 43.76 -43.05
C GLN A 556 -7.50 44.28 -44.22
N ALA A 557 -8.47 45.16 -43.97
CA ALA A 557 -9.30 45.76 -45.00
C ALA A 557 -8.47 46.59 -46.00
N ARG A 558 -7.41 47.29 -45.55
CA ARG A 558 -6.45 48.00 -46.41
C ARG A 558 -5.60 47.02 -47.24
N ARG A 559 -5.25 45.85 -46.71
CA ARG A 559 -4.41 44.86 -47.43
C ARG A 559 -5.18 44.10 -48.50
N THR A 560 -6.40 43.67 -48.18
CA THR A 560 -7.21 42.77 -49.02
C THR A 560 -8.69 43.19 -49.01
N PRO A 561 -9.02 44.40 -49.58
CA PRO A 561 -10.38 44.95 -49.51
C PRO A 561 -11.44 44.07 -50.16
N GLU A 562 -11.08 43.35 -51.22
CA GLU A 562 -11.99 42.50 -52.00
C GLU A 562 -12.11 41.08 -51.45
N ALA A 563 -11.31 40.71 -50.45
CA ALA A 563 -11.41 39.39 -49.82
C ALA A 563 -12.66 39.32 -48.96
N GLU A 564 -13.27 38.17 -48.93
CA GLU A 564 -14.44 37.86 -48.09
C GLU A 564 -14.08 37.91 -46.62
N ALA A 565 -14.75 38.73 -45.82
CA ALA A 565 -14.49 38.96 -44.41
C ALA A 565 -15.50 38.21 -43.53
N VAL A 566 -16.74 38.15 -43.94
CA VAL A 566 -17.86 37.58 -43.16
C VAL A 566 -18.85 36.91 -44.09
N VAL A 567 -19.32 35.72 -43.70
CA VAL A 567 -20.36 34.97 -44.40
C VAL A 567 -21.46 34.55 -43.40
N TRP A 568 -22.70 34.84 -43.75
CA TRP A 568 -23.85 34.42 -42.94
C TRP A 568 -25.09 34.23 -43.79
N GLY A 569 -25.81 33.12 -43.67
CA GLY A 569 -27.08 32.87 -44.35
C GLY A 569 -27.02 32.84 -45.89
N GLY A 570 -25.84 32.61 -46.47
CA GLY A 570 -25.61 32.64 -47.92
C GLY A 570 -25.25 34.02 -48.45
N GLU A 571 -25.22 35.04 -47.62
CA GLU A 571 -24.73 36.39 -47.94
C GLU A 571 -23.32 36.58 -47.39
N SER A 572 -22.51 37.43 -48.03
CA SER A 572 -21.18 37.75 -47.55
C SER A 572 -20.88 39.25 -47.67
N LEU A 573 -19.90 39.70 -46.84
CA LEU A 573 -19.31 41.04 -46.97
C LEU A 573 -17.80 40.89 -47.18
N THR A 574 -17.28 41.69 -48.09
CA THR A 574 -15.83 41.85 -48.21
C THR A 574 -15.28 42.72 -47.08
N TYR A 575 -13.96 42.64 -46.84
CA TYR A 575 -13.30 43.49 -45.85
C TYR A 575 -13.54 44.98 -46.13
N GLY A 576 -13.52 45.41 -47.40
CA GLY A 576 -13.78 46.78 -47.78
C GLY A 576 -15.22 47.21 -47.48
N GLU A 577 -16.20 46.35 -47.72
CA GLU A 577 -17.61 46.67 -47.44
C GLU A 577 -17.88 46.69 -45.95
N LEU A 578 -17.35 45.71 -45.18
CA LEU A 578 -17.46 45.66 -43.73
C LEU A 578 -16.86 46.92 -43.09
N GLU A 579 -15.68 47.32 -43.53
CA GLU A 579 -14.98 48.53 -43.11
C GLU A 579 -15.79 49.80 -43.39
N ARG A 580 -16.31 49.95 -44.61
CA ARG A 580 -17.13 51.06 -44.97
C ARG A 580 -18.42 51.18 -44.15
N ARG A 581 -19.13 50.08 -43.97
CA ARG A 581 -20.37 50.02 -43.14
C ARG A 581 -20.08 50.34 -41.70
N ALA A 582 -19.02 49.75 -41.12
CA ALA A 582 -18.60 49.99 -39.74
C ALA A 582 -18.20 51.46 -39.51
N ASN A 583 -17.48 52.07 -40.46
CA ASN A 583 -17.13 53.50 -40.42
C ASN A 583 -18.37 54.37 -40.45
N GLN A 584 -19.34 54.11 -41.33
CA GLN A 584 -20.59 54.87 -41.39
C GLN A 584 -21.35 54.81 -40.04
N LEU A 585 -21.42 53.61 -39.41
CA LEU A 585 -22.03 53.48 -38.12
C LEU A 585 -21.26 54.21 -37.01
N ALA A 586 -19.94 54.14 -37.03
CA ALA A 586 -19.09 54.84 -36.06
C ALA A 586 -19.28 56.36 -36.13
N TRP A 587 -19.33 56.95 -37.36
CA TRP A 587 -19.64 58.34 -37.54
C TRP A 587 -21.02 58.75 -37.06
N HIS A 588 -22.03 57.90 -37.30
CA HIS A 588 -23.39 58.14 -36.81
C HIS A 588 -23.45 58.10 -35.27
N LEU A 589 -22.81 57.14 -34.65
CA LEU A 589 -22.70 57.04 -33.19
C LEU A 589 -21.97 58.24 -32.59
N GLY A 590 -20.87 58.64 -33.18
CA GLY A 590 -20.15 59.84 -32.77
C GLY A 590 -20.99 61.11 -32.87
N ALA A 591 -21.83 61.26 -33.94
CA ALA A 591 -22.78 62.41 -34.09
C ALA A 591 -23.88 62.40 -33.00
N LEU A 592 -24.19 61.26 -32.43
CA LEU A 592 -25.09 61.06 -31.26
C LEU A 592 -24.41 61.27 -29.89
N GLY A 593 -23.10 61.62 -29.91
CA GLY A 593 -22.32 61.88 -28.71
C GLY A 593 -21.66 60.64 -28.09
N VAL A 594 -21.70 59.48 -28.79
CA VAL A 594 -21.04 58.26 -28.33
C VAL A 594 -19.53 58.36 -28.56
N GLY A 595 -18.73 58.09 -27.54
CA GLY A 595 -17.27 58.16 -27.60
C GLY A 595 -16.57 57.30 -26.53
N ALA A 596 -15.33 57.62 -26.26
CA ALA A 596 -14.49 56.87 -25.30
C ALA A 596 -15.13 56.84 -23.89
N GLY A 597 -15.24 55.61 -23.31
CA GLY A 597 -15.83 55.37 -22.01
C GLY A 597 -17.35 55.15 -22.02
N GLU A 598 -18.04 55.41 -23.14
CA GLU A 598 -19.47 55.13 -23.29
C GLU A 598 -19.73 53.66 -23.58
N ARG A 599 -20.97 53.20 -23.21
CA ARG A 599 -21.44 51.85 -23.42
C ARG A 599 -22.64 51.83 -24.35
N VAL A 600 -22.57 51.06 -25.41
CA VAL A 600 -23.64 50.96 -26.42
C VAL A 600 -24.21 49.54 -26.38
N GLY A 601 -25.51 49.41 -26.13
CA GLY A 601 -26.21 48.13 -26.19
C GLY A 601 -26.29 47.62 -27.63
N LEU A 602 -25.84 46.37 -27.84
CA LEU A 602 -25.94 45.67 -29.12
C LEU A 602 -26.95 44.53 -28.98
N CYS A 603 -28.20 44.80 -29.36
CA CYS A 603 -29.30 43.82 -29.28
C CYS A 603 -29.65 43.35 -30.70
N MET A 604 -29.01 42.30 -31.15
CA MET A 604 -29.18 41.76 -32.50
C MET A 604 -29.03 40.25 -32.51
N GLU A 605 -29.76 39.56 -33.38
CA GLU A 605 -29.49 38.19 -33.72
C GLU A 605 -28.21 38.08 -34.57
N ARG A 606 -27.68 36.85 -34.67
CA ARG A 606 -26.48 36.62 -35.49
C ARG A 606 -26.76 37.00 -36.94
N SER A 607 -25.99 37.91 -37.47
CA SER A 607 -26.12 38.43 -38.84
C SER A 607 -24.84 39.16 -39.28
N LEU A 608 -24.75 39.55 -40.53
CA LEU A 608 -23.68 40.40 -41.04
C LEU A 608 -23.68 41.77 -40.35
N GLU A 609 -24.90 42.32 -40.08
CA GLU A 609 -25.10 43.57 -39.38
C GLU A 609 -24.63 43.56 -37.93
N GLN A 610 -24.65 42.42 -37.28
CA GLN A 610 -24.14 42.29 -35.89
C GLN A 610 -22.63 42.63 -35.84
N LEU A 611 -21.85 42.14 -36.81
CA LEU A 611 -20.43 42.45 -36.89
C LEU A 611 -20.16 43.90 -37.31
N VAL A 612 -20.97 44.45 -38.20
CA VAL A 612 -20.94 45.88 -38.52
C VAL A 612 -21.23 46.70 -37.27
N GLY A 613 -22.23 46.30 -36.47
CA GLY A 613 -22.59 46.95 -35.20
C GLY A 613 -21.44 46.90 -34.18
N LEU A 614 -20.86 45.73 -34.00
CA LEU A 614 -19.75 45.52 -33.06
C LEU A 614 -18.52 46.42 -33.46
N LEU A 615 -18.09 46.34 -34.72
CA LEU A 615 -16.96 47.14 -35.19
C LEU A 615 -17.27 48.63 -35.19
N GLY A 616 -18.48 49.04 -35.55
CA GLY A 616 -18.89 50.44 -35.53
C GLY A 616 -18.85 51.04 -34.13
N ILE A 617 -19.27 50.29 -33.10
CA ILE A 617 -19.20 50.73 -31.70
C ILE A 617 -17.74 50.85 -31.23
N LEU A 618 -16.90 49.86 -31.54
CA LEU A 618 -15.48 49.89 -31.18
C LEU A 618 -14.75 51.06 -31.89
N LYS A 619 -15.07 51.32 -33.15
CA LYS A 619 -14.52 52.44 -33.95
C LYS A 619 -14.97 53.82 -33.45
N ALA A 620 -16.16 53.90 -32.84
CA ALA A 620 -16.60 55.11 -32.15
C ALA A 620 -15.85 55.35 -30.83
N GLY A 621 -14.98 54.41 -30.40
CA GLY A 621 -14.26 54.47 -29.13
C GLY A 621 -15.05 53.97 -27.95
N ALA A 622 -16.25 53.41 -28.15
CA ALA A 622 -17.15 52.94 -27.10
C ALA A 622 -17.01 51.42 -26.86
N ALA A 623 -17.48 50.97 -25.72
CA ALA A 623 -17.62 49.55 -25.40
C ALA A 623 -19.01 49.05 -25.81
N TYR A 624 -19.09 47.88 -26.47
CA TYR A 624 -20.39 47.26 -26.73
C TYR A 624 -20.83 46.39 -25.54
N VAL A 625 -22.15 46.40 -25.28
CA VAL A 625 -22.80 45.53 -24.30
C VAL A 625 -23.69 44.57 -25.07
N PRO A 626 -23.35 43.27 -25.17
CA PRO A 626 -24.17 42.33 -25.92
C PRO A 626 -25.45 42.05 -25.16
N LEU A 627 -26.60 42.19 -25.85
CA LEU A 627 -27.91 41.88 -25.33
C LEU A 627 -28.54 40.78 -26.22
N ASP A 628 -28.92 39.65 -25.61
CA ASP A 628 -29.61 38.60 -26.37
C ASP A 628 -31.06 39.02 -26.59
N ALA A 629 -31.47 39.13 -27.85
CA ALA A 629 -32.85 39.52 -28.23
C ALA A 629 -33.94 38.55 -27.73
N ARG A 630 -33.55 37.35 -27.28
CA ARG A 630 -34.47 36.33 -26.74
C ARG A 630 -34.68 36.48 -25.24
N TYR A 631 -33.94 37.34 -24.55
CA TYR A 631 -34.18 37.54 -23.11
C TYR A 631 -35.38 38.46 -22.90
N PRO A 632 -36.20 38.17 -21.85
CA PRO A 632 -37.32 39.06 -21.52
C PRO A 632 -36.83 40.46 -21.20
N ALA A 633 -37.64 41.47 -21.62
CA ALA A 633 -37.35 42.87 -21.42
C ALA A 633 -37.30 43.28 -19.95
#